data_f21797bab10406bb8095d1e09c19bc3c
#
_entry.id   f21797bab10406bb8095d1e09c19bc3c
#
_cell.length_a   1.000
_cell.length_b   1.000
_cell.length_c   1.000
_cell.angle_alpha   90.00
_cell.angle_beta   90.00
_cell.angle_gamma   90.00
#
_symmetry.space_group_name_H-M   'P 1'
#
loop_
_entity.id
_entity.type
_entity.pdbx_description
1 polymer ?
#
loop_
_entity_poly.entity_id
_entity_poly.type
_entity_poly.pdbx_seq_one_letter_code
_entity_poly.pdbx_strand_id
1 'polypeptide(L)'
;MAEHLAGLFDSAVSMLATSEARALAVFTEITEDDESACDAWVGRIRCGDTDRVTLFRAWYSRTRFGQLSGSARVSMTSVGARVPIGGLYGDITYPVTSPLAITLGFAVNEAAHGNFADAMDALDEVQTGPSGDHLLAWARAVVHGAAGRWTDVIEQVRAAGNWPDTFLAGAAGVAHGVAAVNLGLFTDGERRLTEANASPAAEACAPAIAWYLAMARRAQGNEDAALVLLEWLQTTHPEPKVAAALKDPSYRLTTTSADQIVARTDPWDASSVVADTSGRDTLLVEAQAELDRQIGLARVKDQIERYRAATQMAKVRAARGMKVAQPSKHMIFTGPPGTGKTTIARVVANILAGLGVIPEPTLVETSRKDFVAEYEGQSAVKTTKTIDRAMGGVLFIDEAYALVQERDGRADPFGSEALDTLLARMENDRDRLVVIIAGYSADIDRLLETNEGLRSRFATRIEFDSYGPEEILEIANVIARGNDSELSSAAAGNLLQAAELLDQRTVRGKPAVDVAGNGRYARQLVEAAEQYRDIRLTRSGNLEDLDAQRLGEISGEDMAEAIASVHARLNVIE
;
A
#
# COMPACT_ATOMS: atom_id res chain seq x y z
N MET A 1 14.45 22.52 -53.49
CA MET A 1 13.63 21.56 -52.71
C MET A 1 13.18 22.18 -51.37
N ALA A 2 14.03 22.59 -50.48
CA ALA A 2 13.59 23.10 -49.15
C ALA A 2 12.66 24.37 -49.24
N GLU A 3 12.96 25.36 -50.07
CA GLU A 3 12.09 26.53 -50.29
C GLU A 3 10.72 26.15 -50.91
N HIS A 4 10.69 25.17 -51.79
CA HIS A 4 9.47 24.68 -52.41
C HIS A 4 8.56 24.01 -51.35
N LEU A 5 9.14 23.11 -50.53
CA LEU A 5 8.38 22.44 -49.48
C LEU A 5 7.88 23.42 -48.40
N ALA A 6 8.67 24.47 -48.08
CA ALA A 6 8.23 25.53 -47.17
C ALA A 6 7.03 26.32 -47.74
N GLY A 7 7.01 26.61 -49.06
CA GLY A 7 5.87 27.26 -49.73
C GLY A 7 4.61 26.37 -49.73
N LEU A 8 4.76 25.06 -49.97
CA LEU A 8 3.66 24.10 -49.87
C LEU A 8 3.14 24.03 -48.45
N PHE A 9 4.03 24.02 -47.45
CA PHE A 9 3.64 23.96 -46.03
C PHE A 9 2.82 25.17 -45.60
N ASP A 10 3.27 26.40 -45.95
CA ASP A 10 2.53 27.66 -45.72
C ASP A 10 1.14 27.64 -46.37
N SER A 11 1.07 27.18 -47.61
CA SER A 11 -0.19 27.01 -48.33
C SER A 11 -1.13 26.01 -47.64
N ALA A 12 -0.60 24.84 -47.19
CA ALA A 12 -1.37 23.84 -46.49
C ALA A 12 -1.94 24.37 -45.15
N VAL A 13 -1.08 25.08 -44.36
CA VAL A 13 -1.55 25.67 -43.08
C VAL A 13 -2.63 26.73 -43.34
N SER A 14 -2.49 27.55 -44.38
CA SER A 14 -3.51 28.53 -44.77
C SER A 14 -4.84 27.86 -45.17
N MET A 15 -4.80 26.66 -45.78
CA MET A 15 -5.97 25.88 -46.16
C MET A 15 -6.70 25.24 -44.97
N LEU A 16 -6.05 25.04 -43.82
CA LEU A 16 -6.68 24.44 -42.62
C LEU A 16 -7.95 25.18 -42.18
N ALA A 17 -8.00 26.49 -42.37
CA ALA A 17 -9.15 27.31 -42.03
C ALA A 17 -10.35 27.13 -43.00
N THR A 18 -10.11 26.61 -44.20
CA THR A 18 -11.13 26.55 -45.28
C THR A 18 -11.47 25.13 -45.71
N SER A 19 -10.50 24.23 -45.75
CA SER A 19 -10.67 22.84 -46.19
C SER A 19 -9.57 21.94 -45.66
N GLU A 20 -9.82 21.22 -44.58
CA GLU A 20 -8.89 20.23 -44.04
C GLU A 20 -8.52 19.14 -45.06
N ALA A 21 -9.46 18.72 -45.93
CA ALA A 21 -9.18 17.71 -46.94
C ALA A 21 -8.14 18.18 -47.99
N ARG A 22 -8.17 19.47 -48.36
CA ARG A 22 -7.17 20.02 -49.28
C ARG A 22 -5.80 20.20 -48.55
N ALA A 23 -5.84 20.65 -47.32
CA ALA A 23 -4.63 20.76 -46.51
C ALA A 23 -3.96 19.38 -46.35
N LEU A 24 -4.74 18.32 -46.06
CA LEU A 24 -4.26 16.95 -45.96
C LEU A 24 -3.56 16.49 -47.26
N ALA A 25 -4.14 16.77 -48.42
CA ALA A 25 -3.55 16.39 -49.71
C ALA A 25 -2.16 17.05 -49.90
N VAL A 26 -2.00 18.33 -49.53
CA VAL A 26 -0.73 19.03 -49.63
C VAL A 26 0.28 18.54 -48.58
N PHE A 27 -0.14 18.30 -47.33
CA PHE A 27 0.73 17.68 -46.34
C PHE A 27 1.18 16.27 -46.76
N THR A 28 0.32 15.51 -47.42
CA THR A 28 0.66 14.18 -47.98
C THR A 28 1.73 14.30 -49.06
N GLU A 29 1.57 15.23 -50.02
CA GLU A 29 2.55 15.51 -51.06
C GLU A 29 3.92 15.85 -50.42
N ILE A 30 3.96 16.72 -49.41
CA ILE A 30 5.20 17.07 -48.70
C ILE A 30 5.85 15.83 -48.07
N THR A 31 5.05 14.95 -47.43
CA THR A 31 5.57 13.74 -46.78
C THR A 31 5.98 12.65 -47.76
N GLU A 32 5.44 12.62 -48.96
CA GLU A 32 5.90 11.77 -50.07
C GLU A 32 7.23 12.25 -50.67
N ASP A 33 7.43 13.57 -50.77
CA ASP A 33 8.66 14.18 -51.28
C ASP A 33 9.81 14.15 -50.23
N ASP A 34 9.49 14.33 -48.94
CA ASP A 34 10.45 14.27 -47.83
C ASP A 34 9.79 13.56 -46.62
N GLU A 35 10.01 12.25 -46.49
CA GLU A 35 9.53 11.46 -45.34
C GLU A 35 10.05 11.98 -43.99
N SER A 36 11.10 12.80 -43.98
CA SER A 36 11.67 13.37 -42.77
C SER A 36 11.09 14.75 -42.39
N ALA A 37 10.09 15.24 -43.12
CA ALA A 37 9.40 16.51 -42.87
C ALA A 37 8.42 16.39 -41.70
N CYS A 38 8.96 16.40 -40.47
CA CYS A 38 8.18 16.20 -39.23
C CYS A 38 6.95 17.12 -39.17
N ASP A 39 7.11 18.40 -39.49
CA ASP A 39 6.05 19.41 -39.41
C ASP A 39 4.88 19.08 -40.36
N ALA A 40 5.16 18.45 -41.52
CA ALA A 40 4.13 18.00 -42.43
C ALA A 40 3.36 16.76 -41.91
N TRP A 41 4.05 15.82 -41.26
CA TRP A 41 3.39 14.73 -40.55
C TRP A 41 2.48 15.25 -39.43
N VAL A 42 2.92 16.28 -38.68
CA VAL A 42 2.08 16.96 -37.70
C VAL A 42 0.89 17.67 -38.37
N GLY A 43 1.06 18.20 -39.57
CA GLY A 43 -0.03 18.74 -40.39
C GLY A 43 -1.08 17.68 -40.76
N ARG A 44 -0.65 16.46 -41.11
CA ARG A 44 -1.56 15.34 -41.39
C ARG A 44 -2.34 14.96 -40.12
N ILE A 45 -1.66 14.89 -38.94
CA ILE A 45 -2.33 14.67 -37.66
C ILE A 45 -3.41 15.72 -37.40
N ARG A 46 -3.15 17.00 -37.71
CA ARG A 46 -4.15 18.07 -37.56
C ARG A 46 -5.38 17.84 -38.43
N CYS A 47 -5.21 17.23 -39.58
CA CYS A 47 -6.31 16.89 -40.52
C CYS A 47 -7.01 15.55 -40.18
N GLY A 48 -6.76 14.98 -39.00
CA GLY A 48 -7.39 13.77 -38.52
C GLY A 48 -6.73 12.46 -38.94
N ASP A 49 -5.57 12.52 -39.65
CA ASP A 49 -4.80 11.32 -40.00
C ASP A 49 -3.91 10.94 -38.80
N THR A 50 -4.48 10.17 -37.89
CA THR A 50 -3.83 9.71 -36.64
C THR A 50 -3.57 8.20 -36.66
N ASP A 51 -3.38 7.64 -37.84
CA ASP A 51 -3.06 6.24 -38.00
C ASP A 51 -1.64 5.92 -37.41
N ARG A 52 -1.36 4.65 -37.21
CA ARG A 52 -0.11 4.19 -36.63
C ARG A 52 1.11 4.62 -37.44
N VAL A 53 1.00 4.62 -38.76
CA VAL A 53 2.11 4.98 -39.67
C VAL A 53 2.42 6.47 -39.56
N THR A 54 1.39 7.31 -39.60
CA THR A 54 1.51 8.77 -39.49
C THR A 54 2.12 9.18 -38.15
N LEU A 55 1.67 8.59 -37.03
CA LEU A 55 2.23 8.86 -35.70
C LEU A 55 3.68 8.35 -35.58
N PHE A 56 3.98 7.16 -36.10
CA PHE A 56 5.35 6.66 -36.16
C PHE A 56 6.29 7.56 -36.96
N ARG A 57 5.88 7.99 -38.17
CA ARG A 57 6.67 8.87 -39.03
C ARG A 57 6.91 10.25 -38.38
N ALA A 58 5.90 10.83 -37.75
CA ALA A 58 6.04 12.06 -36.98
C ALA A 58 7.06 11.89 -35.84
N TRP A 59 6.97 10.77 -35.08
CA TRP A 59 7.91 10.47 -33.99
C TRP A 59 9.32 10.19 -34.51
N TYR A 60 9.47 9.41 -35.56
CA TYR A 60 10.78 9.08 -36.14
C TYR A 60 11.52 10.34 -36.64
N SER A 61 10.77 11.29 -37.22
CA SER A 61 11.32 12.56 -37.72
C SER A 61 11.34 13.70 -36.69
N ARG A 62 10.99 13.46 -35.41
CA ARG A 62 10.78 14.48 -34.37
C ARG A 62 11.99 15.42 -34.12
N THR A 63 13.20 14.96 -34.41
CA THR A 63 14.42 15.79 -34.32
C THR A 63 14.42 16.96 -35.31
N ARG A 64 13.57 16.89 -36.34
CA ARG A 64 13.38 17.95 -37.34
C ARG A 64 12.15 18.82 -37.08
N PHE A 65 11.50 18.65 -35.93
CA PHE A 65 10.35 19.47 -35.55
C PHE A 65 10.70 20.95 -35.55
N GLY A 66 9.87 21.77 -36.19
CA GLY A 66 10.07 23.20 -36.29
C GLY A 66 10.98 23.65 -37.45
N GLN A 67 11.60 22.72 -38.21
CA GLN A 67 12.52 23.10 -39.29
C GLN A 67 11.77 23.59 -40.54
N LEU A 68 10.75 22.87 -40.98
CA LEU A 68 9.96 23.24 -42.15
C LEU A 68 9.10 24.48 -41.87
N SER A 69 8.42 24.50 -40.74
CA SER A 69 7.59 25.60 -40.28
C SER A 69 8.42 26.88 -40.04
N GLY A 70 9.65 26.75 -39.50
CA GLY A 70 10.60 27.87 -39.38
C GLY A 70 11.01 28.44 -40.77
N SER A 71 11.26 27.58 -41.74
CA SER A 71 11.57 27.99 -43.12
C SER A 71 10.36 28.68 -43.79
N ALA A 72 9.16 28.20 -43.52
CA ALA A 72 7.91 28.79 -43.98
C ALA A 72 7.48 30.04 -43.17
N ARG A 73 8.14 30.35 -42.07
CA ARG A 73 7.78 31.41 -41.11
C ARG A 73 6.41 31.24 -40.49
N VAL A 74 5.97 30.01 -40.33
CA VAL A 74 4.70 29.60 -39.70
C VAL A 74 4.99 29.04 -38.32
N SER A 75 4.19 29.41 -37.32
CA SER A 75 4.30 28.80 -35.99
C SER A 75 3.65 27.42 -35.99
N MET A 76 4.29 26.40 -35.37
CA MET A 76 3.65 25.09 -35.16
C MET A 76 2.40 25.20 -34.28
N THR A 77 2.31 26.21 -33.42
CA THR A 77 1.07 26.50 -32.67
C THR A 77 -0.10 26.86 -33.60
N SER A 78 0.18 27.52 -34.75
CA SER A 78 -0.86 27.86 -35.74
C SER A 78 -1.38 26.64 -36.52
N VAL A 79 -0.60 25.56 -36.60
CA VAL A 79 -1.06 24.29 -37.17
C VAL A 79 -2.19 23.72 -36.33
N GLY A 80 -2.10 23.86 -34.99
CA GLY A 80 -3.17 23.47 -34.06
C GLY A 80 -3.39 21.96 -33.97
N ALA A 81 -2.37 21.15 -34.28
CA ALA A 81 -2.43 19.70 -34.16
C ALA A 81 -2.54 19.26 -32.70
N ARG A 82 -3.26 18.19 -32.45
CA ARG A 82 -3.38 17.56 -31.15
C ARG A 82 -3.20 16.05 -31.29
N VAL A 83 -2.57 15.42 -30.30
CA VAL A 83 -2.39 13.97 -30.24
C VAL A 83 -3.22 13.38 -29.10
N PRO A 84 -3.81 12.19 -29.27
CA PRO A 84 -4.51 11.50 -28.20
C PRO A 84 -3.48 10.99 -27.17
N ILE A 85 -3.76 11.23 -25.89
CA ILE A 85 -2.93 10.78 -24.76
C ILE A 85 -3.74 10.13 -23.63
N GLY A 86 -5.06 9.93 -23.79
CA GLY A 86 -5.93 9.47 -22.70
C GLY A 86 -6.00 7.95 -22.57
N GLY A 87 -5.81 7.21 -23.67
CA GLY A 87 -5.92 5.76 -23.67
C GLY A 87 -7.26 5.27 -23.10
N LEU A 88 -7.22 4.34 -22.17
CA LEU A 88 -8.42 3.77 -21.53
C LEU A 88 -9.14 4.72 -20.54
N TYR A 89 -8.51 5.85 -20.20
CA TYR A 89 -9.06 6.77 -19.19
C TYR A 89 -10.02 7.82 -19.74
N GLY A 90 -9.98 8.06 -21.05
CA GLY A 90 -10.92 8.97 -21.68
C GLY A 90 -10.39 9.66 -22.95
N ASP A 91 -11.20 10.58 -23.49
CA ASP A 91 -10.83 11.35 -24.67
C ASP A 91 -9.99 12.58 -24.29
N ILE A 92 -8.71 12.31 -24.02
CA ILE A 92 -7.73 13.32 -23.63
C ILE A 92 -6.77 13.54 -24.78
N THR A 93 -6.67 14.79 -25.25
CA THR A 93 -5.73 15.17 -26.30
C THR A 93 -4.76 16.23 -25.79
N TYR A 94 -3.54 16.25 -26.36
CA TYR A 94 -2.49 17.21 -26.01
C TYR A 94 -2.01 17.99 -27.25
N PRO A 95 -1.79 19.31 -27.16
CA PRO A 95 -1.36 20.13 -28.30
C PRO A 95 0.08 19.79 -28.72
N VAL A 96 0.31 19.64 -30.02
CA VAL A 96 1.63 19.34 -30.58
C VAL A 96 2.43 20.63 -30.77
N THR A 97 3.06 21.07 -29.70
CA THR A 97 3.92 22.27 -29.67
C THR A 97 5.40 21.97 -29.48
N SER A 98 5.74 20.69 -29.33
CA SER A 98 7.13 20.23 -29.08
C SER A 98 7.31 18.78 -29.53
N PRO A 99 8.55 18.31 -29.71
CA PRO A 99 8.85 16.89 -29.95
C PRO A 99 8.34 15.95 -28.84
N LEU A 100 8.29 16.42 -27.59
CA LEU A 100 7.73 15.68 -26.48
C LEU A 100 6.27 15.29 -26.75
N ALA A 101 5.43 16.23 -27.19
CA ALA A 101 4.01 15.96 -27.47
C ALA A 101 3.82 14.84 -28.53
N ILE A 102 4.67 14.82 -29.55
CA ILE A 102 4.68 13.77 -30.57
C ILE A 102 5.03 12.42 -29.94
N THR A 103 6.04 12.38 -29.07
CA THR A 103 6.44 11.15 -28.36
C THR A 103 5.34 10.63 -27.45
N LEU A 104 4.62 11.52 -26.72
CA LEU A 104 3.48 11.11 -25.90
C LEU A 104 2.38 10.45 -26.75
N GLY A 105 2.00 11.09 -27.87
CA GLY A 105 0.99 10.55 -28.77
C GLY A 105 1.39 9.22 -29.41
N PHE A 106 2.65 9.09 -29.82
CA PHE A 106 3.21 7.85 -30.35
C PHE A 106 3.16 6.72 -29.30
N ALA A 107 3.68 6.97 -28.10
CA ALA A 107 3.72 5.96 -27.04
C ALA A 107 2.31 5.46 -26.65
N VAL A 108 1.35 6.37 -26.50
CA VAL A 108 -0.04 5.99 -26.19
C VAL A 108 -0.67 5.19 -27.33
N ASN A 109 -0.36 5.55 -28.59
CA ASN A 109 -0.84 4.79 -29.74
C ASN A 109 -0.22 3.38 -29.83
N GLU A 110 1.08 3.25 -29.59
CA GLU A 110 1.74 1.94 -29.55
C GLU A 110 1.17 1.06 -28.41
N ALA A 111 0.91 1.64 -27.24
CA ALA A 111 0.24 0.93 -26.16
C ALA A 111 -1.17 0.44 -26.51
N ALA A 112 -1.93 1.23 -27.27
CA ALA A 112 -3.26 0.84 -27.75
C ALA A 112 -3.21 -0.36 -28.72
N HIS A 113 -2.07 -0.57 -29.39
CA HIS A 113 -1.82 -1.72 -30.28
C HIS A 113 -1.08 -2.88 -29.59
N GLY A 114 -0.82 -2.79 -28.27
CA GLY A 114 -0.14 -3.84 -27.50
C GLY A 114 1.39 -3.81 -27.59
N ASN A 115 1.99 -2.78 -28.20
CA ASN A 115 3.44 -2.62 -28.33
C ASN A 115 4.03 -1.86 -27.12
N PHE A 116 3.86 -2.43 -25.94
CA PHE A 116 4.18 -1.74 -24.67
C PHE A 116 5.66 -1.45 -24.50
N ALA A 117 6.54 -2.37 -24.94
CA ALA A 117 7.98 -2.20 -24.86
C ALA A 117 8.41 -0.99 -25.71
N ASP A 118 8.01 -0.94 -26.99
CA ASP A 118 8.33 0.17 -27.89
C ASP A 118 7.78 1.51 -27.36
N ALA A 119 6.59 1.49 -26.74
CA ALA A 119 5.99 2.66 -26.12
C ALA A 119 6.83 3.18 -24.95
N MET A 120 7.30 2.29 -24.08
CA MET A 120 8.14 2.67 -22.94
C MET A 120 9.52 3.11 -23.37
N ASP A 121 10.15 2.42 -24.30
CA ASP A 121 11.47 2.78 -24.84
C ASP A 121 11.43 4.21 -25.43
N ALA A 122 10.38 4.55 -26.18
CA ALA A 122 10.20 5.90 -26.71
C ALA A 122 10.07 6.98 -25.62
N LEU A 123 9.42 6.64 -24.48
CA LEU A 123 9.29 7.56 -23.34
C LEU A 123 10.59 7.68 -22.54
N ASP A 124 11.40 6.61 -22.48
CA ASP A 124 12.66 6.58 -21.73
C ASP A 124 13.80 7.31 -22.48
N GLU A 125 13.71 7.42 -23.82
CA GLU A 125 14.63 8.25 -24.61
C GLU A 125 14.50 9.76 -24.34
N VAL A 126 13.38 10.21 -23.74
CA VAL A 126 13.11 11.63 -23.55
C VAL A 126 13.73 12.11 -22.24
N GLN A 127 14.62 13.09 -22.35
CA GLN A 127 15.11 13.86 -21.20
C GLN A 127 14.25 15.11 -21.02
N THR A 128 13.49 15.17 -19.92
CA THR A 128 12.70 16.34 -19.55
C THR A 128 13.35 17.08 -18.38
N GLY A 129 13.13 18.39 -18.32
CA GLY A 129 13.30 19.12 -17.07
C GLY A 129 12.00 19.04 -16.23
N PRO A 130 12.00 19.60 -15.01
CA PRO A 130 10.86 19.50 -14.06
C PRO A 130 9.50 19.87 -14.66
N SER A 131 9.46 20.70 -15.69
CA SER A 131 8.21 21.12 -16.35
C SER A 131 7.57 20.04 -17.25
N GLY A 132 8.30 18.99 -17.61
CA GLY A 132 7.80 17.91 -18.49
C GLY A 132 7.58 16.57 -17.77
N ASP A 133 8.07 16.45 -16.54
CA ASP A 133 8.07 15.17 -15.81
C ASP A 133 6.66 14.62 -15.59
N HIS A 134 5.68 15.49 -15.33
CA HIS A 134 4.28 15.09 -15.15
C HIS A 134 3.63 14.55 -16.44
N LEU A 135 4.05 15.04 -17.61
CA LEU A 135 3.58 14.54 -18.90
C LEU A 135 4.10 13.14 -19.18
N LEU A 136 5.38 12.88 -18.88
CA LEU A 136 5.95 11.53 -18.99
C LEU A 136 5.32 10.57 -18.00
N ALA A 137 5.12 10.99 -16.75
CA ALA A 137 4.44 10.20 -15.73
C ALA A 137 3.02 9.84 -16.16
N TRP A 138 2.27 10.78 -16.74
CA TRP A 138 0.96 10.52 -17.30
C TRP A 138 1.02 9.49 -18.44
N ALA A 139 1.88 9.67 -19.44
CA ALA A 139 1.98 8.75 -20.57
C ALA A 139 2.39 7.34 -20.13
N ARG A 140 3.35 7.21 -19.19
CA ARG A 140 3.70 5.92 -18.58
C ARG A 140 2.52 5.29 -17.86
N ALA A 141 1.74 6.07 -17.11
CA ALA A 141 0.52 5.56 -16.48
C ALA A 141 -0.50 5.02 -17.49
N VAL A 142 -0.64 5.67 -18.65
CA VAL A 142 -1.52 5.19 -19.74
C VAL A 142 -0.98 3.88 -20.33
N VAL A 143 0.31 3.77 -20.61
CA VAL A 143 0.96 2.55 -21.11
C VAL A 143 0.80 1.40 -20.11
N HIS A 144 1.12 1.63 -18.84
CA HIS A 144 0.95 0.63 -17.78
C HIS A 144 -0.52 0.20 -17.62
N GLY A 145 -1.45 1.14 -17.70
CA GLY A 145 -2.89 0.86 -17.63
C GLY A 145 -3.37 -0.04 -18.77
N ALA A 146 -2.94 0.24 -19.99
CA ALA A 146 -3.25 -0.58 -21.16
C ALA A 146 -2.70 -2.01 -21.04
N ALA A 147 -1.52 -2.18 -20.39
CA ALA A 147 -0.93 -3.48 -20.10
C ALA A 147 -1.49 -4.16 -18.83
N GLY A 148 -2.44 -3.53 -18.12
CA GLY A 148 -2.99 -4.04 -16.86
C GLY A 148 -1.98 -4.10 -15.71
N ARG A 149 -0.97 -3.22 -15.71
CA ARG A 149 0.05 -3.07 -14.66
C ARG A 149 -0.39 -2.02 -13.64
N TRP A 150 -1.44 -2.33 -12.92
CA TRP A 150 -2.16 -1.37 -12.08
C TRP A 150 -1.35 -0.80 -10.92
N THR A 151 -0.40 -1.55 -10.37
CA THR A 151 0.54 -1.08 -9.34
C THR A 151 1.44 0.02 -9.87
N ASP A 152 1.93 -0.15 -11.10
CA ASP A 152 2.80 0.83 -11.75
C ASP A 152 2.02 2.09 -12.14
N VAL A 153 0.74 1.97 -12.52
CA VAL A 153 -0.15 3.13 -12.72
C VAL A 153 -0.20 3.98 -11.44
N ILE A 154 -0.48 3.36 -10.28
CA ILE A 154 -0.55 4.09 -9.00
C ILE A 154 0.77 4.78 -8.69
N GLU A 155 1.90 4.13 -8.95
CA GLU A 155 3.23 4.72 -8.73
C GLU A 155 3.45 5.96 -9.59
N GLN A 156 3.15 5.88 -10.89
CA GLN A 156 3.34 7.00 -11.82
C GLN A 156 2.50 8.23 -11.44
N VAL A 157 1.28 8.02 -10.94
CA VAL A 157 0.38 9.13 -10.59
C VAL A 157 0.42 9.53 -9.10
N ARG A 158 1.31 8.95 -8.31
CA ARG A 158 1.41 9.21 -6.85
C ARG A 158 1.56 10.70 -6.52
N ALA A 159 2.34 11.42 -7.30
CA ALA A 159 2.63 12.84 -7.10
C ALA A 159 1.65 13.80 -7.82
N ALA A 160 0.54 13.29 -8.37
CA ALA A 160 -0.36 14.07 -9.24
C ALA A 160 -0.95 15.32 -8.58
N GLY A 161 -1.15 15.30 -7.25
CA GLY A 161 -1.61 16.49 -6.50
C GLY A 161 -0.68 17.70 -6.58
N ASN A 162 0.57 17.50 -6.99
CA ASN A 162 1.58 18.56 -7.15
C ASN A 162 1.82 18.92 -8.63
N TRP A 163 1.08 18.35 -9.58
CA TRP A 163 1.25 18.65 -10.99
C TRP A 163 0.77 20.07 -11.34
N PRO A 164 1.49 20.79 -12.19
CA PRO A 164 1.12 22.15 -12.58
C PRO A 164 -0.13 22.19 -13.46
N ASP A 165 -0.40 21.11 -14.20
CA ASP A 165 -1.58 20.94 -15.04
C ASP A 165 -2.71 20.29 -14.22
N THR A 166 -3.68 21.11 -13.80
CA THR A 166 -4.82 20.67 -12.97
C THR A 166 -5.76 19.73 -13.71
N PHE A 167 -5.83 19.80 -15.05
CA PHE A 167 -6.61 18.87 -15.86
C PHE A 167 -5.96 17.49 -15.83
N LEU A 168 -4.66 17.39 -16.11
CA LEU A 168 -3.94 16.12 -16.03
C LEU A 168 -3.86 15.57 -14.60
N ALA A 169 -3.78 16.44 -13.58
CA ALA A 169 -3.89 16.02 -12.20
C ALA A 169 -5.24 15.35 -11.89
N GLY A 170 -6.33 15.89 -12.42
CA GLY A 170 -7.66 15.29 -12.34
C GLY A 170 -7.74 13.95 -13.06
N ALA A 171 -7.22 13.86 -14.30
CA ALA A 171 -7.14 12.62 -15.06
C ALA A 171 -6.29 11.55 -14.36
N ALA A 172 -5.20 11.94 -13.70
CA ALA A 172 -4.37 11.06 -12.89
C ALA A 172 -5.13 10.51 -11.67
N GLY A 173 -6.04 11.29 -11.08
CA GLY A 173 -6.99 10.83 -10.07
C GLY A 173 -7.91 9.72 -10.60
N VAL A 174 -8.41 9.87 -11.84
CA VAL A 174 -9.18 8.82 -12.53
C VAL A 174 -8.33 7.57 -12.73
N ALA A 175 -7.11 7.71 -13.26
CA ALA A 175 -6.20 6.58 -13.49
C ALA A 175 -5.90 5.82 -12.20
N HIS A 176 -5.67 6.53 -11.09
CA HIS A 176 -5.52 5.91 -9.77
C HIS A 176 -6.76 5.13 -9.35
N GLY A 177 -7.95 5.73 -9.47
CA GLY A 177 -9.20 5.08 -9.12
C GLY A 177 -9.48 3.83 -9.96
N VAL A 178 -9.25 3.90 -11.28
CA VAL A 178 -9.34 2.76 -12.20
C VAL A 178 -8.38 1.64 -11.79
N ALA A 179 -7.12 1.98 -11.49
CA ALA A 179 -6.13 1.00 -11.05
C ALA A 179 -6.53 0.34 -9.72
N ALA A 180 -7.03 1.12 -8.76
CA ALA A 180 -7.52 0.60 -7.49
C ALA A 180 -8.66 -0.41 -7.68
N VAL A 181 -9.66 -0.09 -8.53
CA VAL A 181 -10.78 -1.00 -8.83
C VAL A 181 -10.29 -2.30 -9.46
N ASN A 182 -9.35 -2.23 -10.41
CA ASN A 182 -8.78 -3.42 -11.06
C ASN A 182 -7.91 -4.27 -10.12
N LEU A 183 -7.36 -3.66 -9.07
CA LEU A 183 -6.65 -4.37 -7.98
C LEU A 183 -7.61 -4.95 -6.93
N GLY A 184 -8.94 -4.77 -7.08
CA GLY A 184 -9.94 -5.21 -6.09
C GLY A 184 -10.06 -4.29 -4.88
N LEU A 185 -9.45 -3.11 -4.90
CA LEU A 185 -9.48 -2.10 -3.85
C LEU A 185 -10.70 -1.18 -4.05
N PHE A 186 -11.90 -1.78 -4.00
CA PHE A 186 -13.14 -1.13 -4.45
C PHE A 186 -13.49 0.14 -3.69
N THR A 187 -13.24 0.20 -2.39
CA THR A 187 -13.53 1.37 -1.55
C THR A 187 -12.61 2.55 -1.87
N ASP A 188 -11.31 2.30 -2.02
CA ASP A 188 -10.36 3.36 -2.42
C ASP A 188 -10.65 3.80 -3.86
N GLY A 189 -10.94 2.85 -4.75
CA GLY A 189 -11.33 3.15 -6.13
C GLY A 189 -12.58 4.02 -6.22
N GLU A 190 -13.66 3.68 -5.51
CA GLU A 190 -14.88 4.48 -5.48
C GLU A 190 -14.63 5.90 -4.97
N ARG A 191 -13.89 6.03 -3.86
CA ARG A 191 -13.53 7.33 -3.32
C ARG A 191 -12.76 8.18 -4.32
N ARG A 192 -11.69 7.63 -4.91
CA ARG A 192 -10.84 8.32 -5.89
C ARG A 192 -11.60 8.76 -7.13
N LEU A 193 -12.45 7.87 -7.68
CA LEU A 193 -13.26 8.19 -8.84
C LEU A 193 -14.34 9.23 -8.54
N THR A 194 -14.89 9.21 -7.33
CA THR A 194 -15.85 10.24 -6.89
C THR A 194 -15.19 11.60 -6.74
N GLU A 195 -14.00 11.67 -6.15
CA GLU A 195 -13.19 12.89 -6.05
C GLU A 195 -12.82 13.40 -7.46
N ALA A 196 -12.34 12.53 -8.34
CA ALA A 196 -11.95 12.88 -9.71
C ALA A 196 -13.14 13.35 -10.59
N ASN A 197 -14.35 12.90 -10.29
CA ASN A 197 -15.58 13.34 -10.97
C ASN A 197 -15.92 14.83 -10.72
N ALA A 198 -15.29 15.45 -9.72
CA ALA A 198 -15.38 16.90 -9.46
C ALA A 198 -14.19 17.68 -10.05
N SER A 199 -13.29 17.03 -10.78
CA SER A 199 -12.08 17.64 -11.34
C SER A 199 -12.35 18.23 -12.75
N PRO A 200 -11.43 19.09 -13.27
CA PRO A 200 -11.52 19.59 -14.64
C PRO A 200 -11.51 18.50 -15.72
N ALA A 201 -11.00 17.30 -15.42
CA ALA A 201 -10.95 16.17 -16.36
C ALA A 201 -12.23 15.32 -16.37
N ALA A 202 -13.19 15.60 -15.50
CA ALA A 202 -14.39 14.77 -15.29
C ALA A 202 -15.15 14.48 -16.60
N GLU A 203 -15.38 15.48 -17.43
CA GLU A 203 -16.12 15.35 -18.69
C GLU A 203 -15.38 14.43 -19.67
N ALA A 204 -14.09 14.65 -19.89
CA ALA A 204 -13.25 13.84 -20.78
C ALA A 204 -13.11 12.38 -20.31
N CYS A 205 -13.19 12.14 -19.00
CA CYS A 205 -13.06 10.82 -18.39
C CYS A 205 -14.39 10.18 -17.97
N ALA A 206 -15.53 10.82 -18.24
CA ALA A 206 -16.84 10.41 -17.75
C ALA A 206 -17.20 8.94 -18.02
N PRO A 207 -16.94 8.36 -19.20
CA PRO A 207 -17.24 6.95 -19.45
C PRO A 207 -16.41 6.00 -18.56
N ALA A 208 -15.13 6.29 -18.39
CA ALA A 208 -14.24 5.49 -17.53
C ALA A 208 -14.67 5.61 -16.05
N ILE A 209 -14.92 6.83 -15.59
CA ILE A 209 -15.42 7.08 -14.23
C ILE A 209 -16.70 6.28 -13.98
N ALA A 210 -17.70 6.39 -14.86
CA ALA A 210 -18.99 5.74 -14.69
C ALA A 210 -18.86 4.21 -14.68
N TRP A 211 -18.07 3.64 -15.61
CA TRP A 211 -17.85 2.20 -15.69
C TRP A 211 -17.22 1.64 -14.42
N TYR A 212 -16.11 2.21 -14.00
CA TYR A 212 -15.37 1.68 -12.85
C TYR A 212 -16.06 1.98 -11.52
N LEU A 213 -16.79 3.09 -11.39
CA LEU A 213 -17.68 3.33 -10.24
C LEU A 213 -18.81 2.29 -10.18
N ALA A 214 -19.45 1.98 -11.32
CA ALA A 214 -20.50 0.97 -11.35
C ALA A 214 -19.96 -0.40 -10.90
N MET A 215 -18.78 -0.80 -11.39
CA MET A 215 -18.16 -2.06 -11.02
C MET A 215 -17.75 -2.10 -9.54
N ALA A 216 -17.20 -1.01 -9.00
CA ALA A 216 -16.85 -0.90 -7.60
C ALA A 216 -18.08 -0.99 -6.68
N ARG A 217 -19.15 -0.27 -6.98
CA ARG A 217 -20.41 -0.28 -6.23
C ARG A 217 -21.09 -1.65 -6.27
N ARG A 218 -21.12 -2.29 -7.42
CA ARG A 218 -21.64 -3.65 -7.58
C ARG A 218 -20.86 -4.66 -6.78
N ALA A 219 -19.52 -4.56 -6.75
CA ALA A 219 -18.66 -5.42 -5.94
C ALA A 219 -18.91 -5.24 -4.43
N GLN A 220 -19.33 -4.05 -4.01
CA GLN A 220 -19.68 -3.72 -2.63
C GLN A 220 -21.16 -4.04 -2.29
N GLY A 221 -21.94 -4.58 -3.24
CA GLY A 221 -23.35 -4.93 -3.04
C GLY A 221 -24.34 -3.78 -3.23
N ASN A 222 -23.90 -2.61 -3.69
CA ASN A 222 -24.75 -1.46 -3.98
C ASN A 222 -25.20 -1.49 -5.46
N GLU A 223 -26.10 -2.46 -5.77
CA GLU A 223 -26.53 -2.71 -7.13
C GLU A 223 -27.36 -1.55 -7.70
N ASP A 224 -28.24 -0.93 -6.92
CA ASP A 224 -29.08 0.18 -7.40
C ASP A 224 -28.23 1.35 -7.91
N ALA A 225 -27.19 1.72 -7.15
CA ALA A 225 -26.28 2.79 -7.55
C ALA A 225 -25.38 2.40 -8.73
N ALA A 226 -25.10 1.11 -8.93
CA ALA A 226 -24.37 0.61 -10.10
C ALA A 226 -25.23 0.68 -11.37
N LEU A 227 -26.51 0.28 -11.27
CA LEU A 227 -27.44 0.28 -12.40
C LEU A 227 -27.65 1.67 -12.99
N VAL A 228 -27.78 2.71 -12.15
CA VAL A 228 -27.91 4.10 -12.61
C VAL A 228 -26.75 4.51 -13.53
N LEU A 229 -25.53 4.13 -13.18
CA LEU A 229 -24.35 4.45 -13.98
C LEU A 229 -24.28 3.61 -15.26
N LEU A 230 -24.66 2.34 -15.20
CA LEU A 230 -24.69 1.45 -16.37
C LEU A 230 -25.77 1.87 -17.38
N GLU A 231 -26.94 2.29 -16.93
CA GLU A 231 -28.02 2.82 -17.79
C GLU A 231 -27.59 4.13 -18.47
N TRP A 232 -26.92 5.01 -17.72
CA TRP A 232 -26.35 6.22 -18.29
C TRP A 232 -25.31 5.88 -19.38
N LEU A 233 -24.39 4.94 -19.12
CA LEU A 233 -23.40 4.48 -20.10
C LEU A 233 -24.05 3.86 -21.32
N GLN A 234 -25.11 3.04 -21.15
CA GLN A 234 -25.81 2.42 -22.25
C GLN A 234 -26.45 3.46 -23.19
N THR A 235 -26.87 4.60 -22.64
CA THR A 235 -27.52 5.67 -23.41
C THR A 235 -26.50 6.58 -24.09
N THR A 236 -25.38 6.90 -23.41
CA THR A 236 -24.42 7.91 -23.89
C THR A 236 -23.21 7.30 -24.60
N HIS A 237 -22.75 6.13 -24.13
CA HIS A 237 -21.55 5.44 -24.62
C HIS A 237 -21.79 3.92 -24.66
N PRO A 238 -22.66 3.45 -25.55
CA PRO A 238 -23.04 2.03 -25.63
C PRO A 238 -21.83 1.17 -26.02
N GLU A 239 -21.47 0.23 -25.14
CA GLU A 239 -20.44 -0.76 -25.40
C GLU A 239 -20.98 -2.17 -25.09
N PRO A 240 -20.45 -3.24 -25.74
CA PRO A 240 -20.88 -4.61 -25.46
C PRO A 240 -20.75 -5.02 -23.98
N LYS A 241 -19.71 -4.56 -23.29
CA LYS A 241 -19.49 -4.85 -21.86
C LYS A 241 -20.56 -4.21 -20.97
N VAL A 242 -21.05 -3.01 -21.32
CA VAL A 242 -22.12 -2.31 -20.59
C VAL A 242 -23.44 -3.06 -20.75
N ALA A 243 -23.79 -3.46 -21.99
CA ALA A 243 -24.97 -4.25 -22.24
C ALA A 243 -24.93 -5.63 -21.54
N ALA A 244 -23.76 -6.27 -21.50
CA ALA A 244 -23.56 -7.52 -20.76
C ALA A 244 -23.75 -7.33 -19.25
N ALA A 245 -23.20 -6.26 -18.69
CA ALA A 245 -23.32 -5.96 -17.26
C ALA A 245 -24.76 -5.60 -16.85
N LEU A 246 -25.52 -4.91 -17.71
CA LEU A 246 -26.95 -4.64 -17.49
C LEU A 246 -27.80 -5.91 -17.52
N LYS A 247 -27.47 -6.83 -18.42
CA LYS A 247 -28.22 -8.09 -18.59
C LYS A 247 -27.97 -9.09 -17.46
N ASP A 248 -26.77 -9.09 -16.90
CA ASP A 248 -26.33 -10.05 -15.88
C ASP A 248 -25.91 -9.33 -14.59
N PRO A 249 -26.76 -9.37 -13.54
CA PRO A 249 -26.41 -8.80 -12.25
C PRO A 249 -25.20 -9.47 -11.56
N SER A 250 -24.79 -10.67 -12.01
CA SER A 250 -23.60 -11.36 -11.50
C SER A 250 -22.31 -10.93 -12.21
N TYR A 251 -22.40 -10.14 -13.28
CA TYR A 251 -21.23 -9.63 -13.98
C TYR A 251 -20.28 -8.89 -13.03
N ARG A 252 -19.04 -9.29 -13.03
CA ARG A 252 -17.98 -8.68 -12.21
C ARG A 252 -16.76 -8.37 -13.06
N LEU A 253 -16.03 -7.36 -12.66
CA LEU A 253 -14.72 -7.08 -13.23
C LEU A 253 -13.73 -8.16 -12.78
N THR A 254 -12.92 -8.67 -13.70
CA THR A 254 -11.79 -9.54 -13.35
C THR A 254 -10.70 -8.69 -12.73
N THR A 255 -10.40 -8.94 -11.46
CA THR A 255 -9.36 -8.22 -10.73
C THR A 255 -8.01 -8.93 -10.83
N THR A 256 -6.94 -8.17 -10.73
CA THR A 256 -5.56 -8.67 -10.71
C THR A 256 -4.90 -8.26 -9.39
N SER A 257 -4.18 -9.16 -8.72
CA SER A 257 -3.44 -8.78 -7.52
C SER A 257 -2.07 -8.18 -7.86
N ALA A 258 -1.50 -7.41 -6.92
CA ALA A 258 -0.15 -6.88 -7.06
C ALA A 258 0.88 -8.00 -7.32
N ASP A 259 0.75 -9.13 -6.61
CA ASP A 259 1.67 -10.27 -6.78
C ASP A 259 1.52 -10.92 -8.16
N GLN A 260 0.30 -11.00 -8.71
CA GLN A 260 0.11 -11.50 -10.07
C GLN A 260 0.79 -10.60 -11.10
N ILE A 261 0.83 -9.28 -10.87
CA ILE A 261 1.55 -8.35 -11.75
C ILE A 261 3.05 -8.58 -11.66
N VAL A 262 3.60 -8.75 -10.45
CA VAL A 262 5.03 -9.01 -10.22
C VAL A 262 5.44 -10.39 -10.74
N ALA A 263 4.55 -11.39 -10.64
CA ALA A 263 4.81 -12.76 -11.06
C ALA A 263 4.74 -13.00 -12.59
N ARG A 264 4.51 -11.97 -13.40
CA ARG A 264 4.53 -12.07 -14.86
C ARG A 264 5.95 -12.35 -15.34
N THR A 265 6.15 -13.37 -16.16
CA THR A 265 7.44 -13.67 -16.82
C THR A 265 7.73 -12.70 -17.96
N ASP A 266 6.68 -12.24 -18.64
CA ASP A 266 6.69 -11.09 -19.52
C ASP A 266 5.92 -9.97 -18.82
N PRO A 267 6.56 -8.86 -18.45
CA PRO A 267 5.90 -7.77 -17.74
C PRO A 267 4.65 -7.23 -18.44
N TRP A 268 4.60 -7.37 -19.75
CA TRP A 268 3.55 -6.81 -20.61
C TRP A 268 2.42 -7.81 -20.93
N ASP A 269 2.65 -9.10 -20.75
CA ASP A 269 1.63 -10.14 -20.98
C ASP A 269 0.94 -10.53 -19.66
N ALA A 270 -0.32 -10.14 -19.53
CA ALA A 270 -1.14 -10.49 -18.38
C ALA A 270 -1.37 -12.01 -18.23
N SER A 271 -1.23 -12.78 -19.32
CA SER A 271 -1.39 -14.23 -19.30
C SER A 271 -0.12 -14.98 -18.89
N SER A 272 1.04 -14.31 -18.85
CA SER A 272 2.34 -14.88 -18.54
C SER A 272 2.58 -15.13 -17.04
N VAL A 273 1.52 -14.99 -16.22
CA VAL A 273 1.62 -15.25 -14.78
C VAL A 273 1.95 -16.72 -14.56
N VAL A 274 3.19 -16.99 -14.16
CA VAL A 274 3.47 -18.25 -13.47
C VAL A 274 2.77 -18.14 -12.11
N ALA A 275 1.88 -19.07 -11.83
CA ALA A 275 1.21 -19.13 -10.52
C ALA A 275 2.27 -19.43 -9.45
N ASP A 276 3.05 -18.43 -9.10
CA ASP A 276 3.97 -18.51 -7.96
C ASP A 276 3.18 -18.22 -6.67
N THR A 277 2.44 -19.23 -6.26
CA THR A 277 1.92 -19.31 -4.89
C THR A 277 3.05 -19.57 -3.90
N SER A 278 4.27 -19.91 -4.39
CA SER A 278 5.38 -20.36 -3.57
C SER A 278 5.81 -19.30 -2.55
N GLY A 279 5.87 -18.03 -2.92
CA GLY A 279 6.25 -16.94 -2.01
C GLY A 279 5.23 -16.72 -0.88
N ARG A 280 3.94 -16.77 -1.18
CA ARG A 280 2.88 -16.64 -0.16
C ARG A 280 2.75 -17.89 0.70
N ASP A 281 2.84 -19.06 0.09
CA ASP A 281 2.81 -20.32 0.82
C ASP A 281 4.04 -20.44 1.71
N THR A 282 5.23 -20.03 1.23
CA THR A 282 6.45 -19.95 2.03
C THR A 282 6.27 -19.00 3.21
N LEU A 283 5.74 -17.79 2.98
CA LEU A 283 5.46 -16.82 4.04
C LEU A 283 4.48 -17.35 5.09
N LEU A 284 3.44 -18.09 4.67
CA LEU A 284 2.51 -18.74 5.58
C LEU A 284 3.18 -19.83 6.41
N VAL A 285 4.02 -20.65 5.79
CA VAL A 285 4.77 -21.72 6.48
C VAL A 285 5.76 -21.12 7.48
N GLU A 286 6.50 -20.09 7.08
CA GLU A 286 7.44 -19.39 7.97
C GLU A 286 6.72 -18.69 9.13
N ALA A 287 5.61 -18.01 8.86
CA ALA A 287 4.80 -17.35 9.88
C ALA A 287 4.19 -18.36 10.86
N GLN A 288 3.74 -19.52 10.37
CA GLN A 288 3.26 -20.60 11.24
C GLN A 288 4.39 -21.16 12.11
N ALA A 289 5.54 -21.43 11.52
CA ALA A 289 6.70 -21.91 12.27
C ALA A 289 7.16 -20.90 13.35
N GLU A 290 7.08 -19.60 13.05
CA GLU A 290 7.38 -18.55 14.02
C GLU A 290 6.33 -18.48 15.14
N LEU A 291 5.03 -18.64 14.81
CA LEU A 291 3.96 -18.72 15.79
C LEU A 291 4.15 -19.93 16.73
N ASP A 292 4.51 -21.07 16.17
CA ASP A 292 4.71 -22.31 16.91
C ASP A 292 5.92 -22.22 17.86
N ARG A 293 6.96 -21.51 17.46
CA ARG A 293 8.16 -21.24 18.30
C ARG A 293 7.89 -20.32 19.50
N GLN A 294 6.78 -19.56 19.48
CA GLN A 294 6.44 -18.72 20.62
C GLN A 294 6.12 -19.60 21.84
N ILE A 295 6.74 -19.29 22.97
CA ILE A 295 6.54 -20.04 24.22
C ILE A 295 5.14 -19.74 24.75
N GLY A 296 4.46 -20.76 25.24
CA GLY A 296 3.11 -20.65 25.78
C GLY A 296 2.10 -20.12 24.76
N LEU A 297 1.31 -19.13 25.15
CA LEU A 297 0.34 -18.42 24.31
C LEU A 297 -0.69 -19.34 23.63
N ALA A 298 -1.09 -20.45 24.26
CA ALA A 298 -1.98 -21.45 23.66
C ALA A 298 -3.30 -20.83 23.18
N ARG A 299 -3.88 -19.92 23.95
CA ARG A 299 -5.11 -19.20 23.60
C ARG A 299 -4.92 -18.28 22.40
N VAL A 300 -3.80 -17.56 22.34
CA VAL A 300 -3.45 -16.68 21.22
C VAL A 300 -3.27 -17.48 19.93
N LYS A 301 -2.54 -18.61 20.00
CA LYS A 301 -2.32 -19.52 18.87
C LYS A 301 -3.66 -20.05 18.31
N ASP A 302 -4.56 -20.51 19.18
CA ASP A 302 -5.90 -20.98 18.79
C ASP A 302 -6.75 -19.87 18.16
N GLN A 303 -6.73 -18.66 18.72
CA GLN A 303 -7.46 -17.51 18.17
C GLN A 303 -6.94 -17.10 16.78
N ILE A 304 -5.62 -17.09 16.58
CA ILE A 304 -5.00 -16.79 15.29
C ILE A 304 -5.34 -17.86 14.26
N GLU A 305 -5.30 -19.14 14.63
CA GLU A 305 -5.65 -20.25 13.74
C GLU A 305 -7.11 -20.17 13.29
N ARG A 306 -8.04 -19.89 14.20
CA ARG A 306 -9.45 -19.67 13.86
C ARG A 306 -9.64 -18.51 12.90
N TYR A 307 -8.93 -17.40 13.12
CA TYR A 307 -8.97 -16.24 12.23
C TYR A 307 -8.44 -16.58 10.84
N ARG A 308 -7.30 -17.30 10.78
CA ARG A 308 -6.68 -17.79 9.54
C ARG A 308 -7.64 -18.66 8.75
N ALA A 309 -8.22 -19.67 9.39
CA ALA A 309 -9.16 -20.60 8.77
C ALA A 309 -10.43 -19.88 8.25
N ALA A 310 -11.00 -18.96 9.03
CA ALA A 310 -12.16 -18.17 8.63
C ALA A 310 -11.85 -17.30 7.41
N THR A 311 -10.70 -16.64 7.40
CA THR A 311 -10.24 -15.78 6.29
C THR A 311 -10.01 -16.58 5.00
N GLN A 312 -9.38 -17.74 5.12
CA GLN A 312 -9.14 -18.64 3.99
C GLN A 312 -10.46 -19.17 3.40
N MET A 313 -11.40 -19.58 4.25
CA MET A 313 -12.72 -20.05 3.81
C MET A 313 -13.56 -18.94 3.19
N ALA A 314 -13.46 -17.71 3.71
CA ALA A 314 -14.12 -16.55 3.10
C ALA A 314 -13.65 -16.34 1.66
N LYS A 315 -12.34 -16.44 1.40
CA LYS A 315 -11.77 -16.34 0.04
C LYS A 315 -12.23 -17.47 -0.88
N VAL A 316 -12.22 -18.70 -0.41
CA VAL A 316 -12.70 -19.87 -1.20
C VAL A 316 -14.16 -19.71 -1.57
N ARG A 317 -15.01 -19.24 -0.64
CA ARG A 317 -16.43 -18.98 -0.91
C ARG A 317 -16.63 -17.83 -1.90
N ALA A 318 -15.89 -16.72 -1.73
CA ALA A 318 -15.93 -15.59 -2.66
C ALA A 318 -15.53 -16.00 -4.08
N ALA A 319 -14.47 -16.80 -4.24
CA ALA A 319 -14.03 -17.34 -5.53
C ALA A 319 -15.07 -18.23 -6.22
N ARG A 320 -16.01 -18.81 -5.45
CA ARG A 320 -17.14 -19.60 -5.96
C ARG A 320 -18.43 -18.79 -6.13
N GLY A 321 -18.36 -17.45 -6.07
CA GLY A 321 -19.52 -16.56 -6.25
C GLY A 321 -20.51 -16.56 -5.08
N MET A 322 -20.13 -17.12 -3.91
CA MET A 322 -21.00 -17.13 -2.75
C MET A 322 -20.95 -15.78 -2.01
N LYS A 323 -22.08 -15.35 -1.46
CA LYS A 323 -22.10 -14.16 -0.58
C LYS A 323 -21.29 -14.46 0.68
N VAL A 324 -20.30 -13.64 0.95
CA VAL A 324 -19.44 -13.73 2.13
C VAL A 324 -19.49 -12.41 2.86
N ALA A 325 -19.89 -12.44 4.15
CA ALA A 325 -19.65 -11.30 5.03
C ALA A 325 -18.13 -11.18 5.22
N GLN A 326 -17.54 -10.07 4.84
CA GLN A 326 -16.13 -9.84 5.14
C GLN A 326 -15.99 -9.48 6.62
N PRO A 327 -15.30 -10.29 7.43
CA PRO A 327 -15.03 -9.93 8.82
C PRO A 327 -14.14 -8.67 8.84
N SER A 328 -14.30 -7.86 9.89
CA SER A 328 -13.37 -6.76 10.12
C SER A 328 -11.95 -7.30 10.17
N LYS A 329 -11.04 -6.64 9.44
CA LYS A 329 -9.61 -7.01 9.41
C LYS A 329 -8.85 -6.45 10.61
N HIS A 330 -9.44 -5.45 11.30
CA HIS A 330 -8.81 -4.80 12.45
C HIS A 330 -8.93 -5.66 13.71
N MET A 331 -7.89 -5.60 14.55
CA MET A 331 -7.78 -6.48 15.73
C MET A 331 -7.47 -5.70 16.99
N ILE A 332 -7.86 -6.29 18.11
CA ILE A 332 -7.53 -5.83 19.45
C ILE A 332 -6.62 -6.86 20.10
N PHE A 333 -5.49 -6.43 20.63
CA PHE A 333 -4.58 -7.24 21.43
C PHE A 333 -4.63 -6.78 22.87
N THR A 334 -5.20 -7.60 23.76
CA THR A 334 -5.31 -7.26 25.17
C THR A 334 -4.50 -8.21 26.05
N GLY A 335 -3.93 -7.66 27.10
CA GLY A 335 -3.19 -8.46 28.09
C GLY A 335 -2.08 -7.68 28.77
N PRO A 336 -1.39 -8.31 29.74
CA PRO A 336 -0.33 -7.70 30.52
C PRO A 336 0.89 -7.29 29.69
N PRO A 337 1.78 -6.43 30.22
CA PRO A 337 3.01 -6.05 29.54
C PRO A 337 3.97 -7.25 29.45
N GLY A 338 4.76 -7.29 28.39
CA GLY A 338 5.78 -8.32 28.19
C GLY A 338 5.27 -9.69 27.78
N THR A 339 4.00 -9.84 27.38
CA THR A 339 3.39 -11.10 26.92
C THR A 339 3.54 -11.33 25.41
N GLY A 340 4.37 -10.54 24.71
CA GLY A 340 4.68 -10.78 23.30
C GLY A 340 3.72 -10.16 22.29
N LYS A 341 2.85 -9.20 22.67
CA LYS A 341 1.85 -8.59 21.76
C LYS A 341 2.46 -8.07 20.46
N THR A 342 3.55 -7.32 20.53
CA THR A 342 4.23 -6.77 19.34
C THR A 342 4.85 -7.87 18.46
N THR A 343 5.43 -8.90 19.08
CA THR A 343 6.00 -10.05 18.37
C THR A 343 4.91 -10.79 17.60
N ILE A 344 3.78 -11.07 18.24
CA ILE A 344 2.63 -11.70 17.59
C ILE A 344 2.02 -10.81 16.52
N ALA A 345 1.99 -9.49 16.69
CA ALA A 345 1.50 -8.57 15.65
C ALA A 345 2.32 -8.69 14.35
N ARG A 346 3.63 -8.90 14.47
CA ARG A 346 4.52 -9.14 13.31
C ARG A 346 4.23 -10.49 12.64
N VAL A 347 4.01 -11.53 13.42
CA VAL A 347 3.59 -12.85 12.89
C VAL A 347 2.24 -12.75 12.18
N VAL A 348 1.28 -12.03 12.77
CA VAL A 348 -0.03 -11.79 12.16
C VAL A 348 0.09 -10.99 10.86
N ALA A 349 0.97 -9.99 10.78
CA ALA A 349 1.22 -9.27 9.52
C ALA A 349 1.71 -10.22 8.42
N ASN A 350 2.64 -11.14 8.73
CA ASN A 350 3.11 -12.16 7.80
C ASN A 350 1.97 -13.10 7.37
N ILE A 351 1.13 -13.55 8.30
CA ILE A 351 -0.05 -14.40 8.00
C ILE A 351 -1.02 -13.65 7.08
N LEU A 352 -1.34 -12.39 7.37
CA LEU A 352 -2.25 -11.58 6.57
C LEU A 352 -1.72 -11.34 5.15
N ALA A 353 -0.42 -11.10 5.00
CA ALA A 353 0.23 -10.97 3.70
C ALA A 353 0.23 -12.31 2.95
N GLY A 354 0.60 -13.41 3.61
CA GLY A 354 0.54 -14.75 3.02
C GLY A 354 -0.88 -15.17 2.61
N LEU A 355 -1.89 -14.77 3.37
CA LEU A 355 -3.29 -14.92 2.98
C LEU A 355 -3.71 -13.91 1.90
N GLY A 356 -2.89 -12.92 1.53
CA GLY A 356 -3.23 -11.84 0.60
C GLY A 356 -4.40 -10.98 1.09
N VAL A 357 -4.47 -10.73 2.38
CA VAL A 357 -5.39 -9.75 3.01
C VAL A 357 -4.81 -8.35 2.92
N ILE A 358 -3.48 -8.27 3.00
CA ILE A 358 -2.66 -7.08 2.79
C ILE A 358 -1.60 -7.36 1.72
N PRO A 359 -1.14 -6.36 0.97
CA PRO A 359 -0.09 -6.52 -0.04
C PRO A 359 1.26 -6.95 0.53
N GLU A 360 1.69 -6.38 1.65
CA GLU A 360 3.04 -6.53 2.20
C GLU A 360 3.01 -6.92 3.69
N PRO A 361 3.97 -7.71 4.18
CA PRO A 361 4.07 -8.11 5.58
C PRO A 361 4.64 -6.98 6.46
N THR A 362 4.39 -5.72 6.11
CA THR A 362 4.95 -4.56 6.81
C THR A 362 4.17 -4.31 8.09
N LEU A 363 4.89 -4.13 9.22
CA LEU A 363 4.36 -3.70 10.50
C LEU A 363 4.94 -2.34 10.88
N VAL A 364 4.10 -1.33 11.04
CA VAL A 364 4.49 -0.01 11.57
C VAL A 364 4.07 0.08 13.02
N GLU A 365 5.05 -0.01 13.92
CA GLU A 365 4.85 0.09 15.37
C GLU A 365 4.74 1.57 15.76
N THR A 366 3.71 1.91 16.51
CA THR A 366 3.38 3.29 16.91
C THR A 366 2.85 3.35 18.33
N SER A 367 2.88 4.56 18.88
CA SER A 367 2.33 4.90 20.19
C SER A 367 1.72 6.30 20.11
N ARG A 368 1.10 6.80 21.20
CA ARG A 368 0.49 8.13 21.24
C ARG A 368 1.36 9.24 20.63
N LYS A 369 2.68 9.23 20.88
CA LYS A 369 3.63 10.25 20.38
C LYS A 369 3.67 10.37 18.86
N ASP A 370 3.30 9.30 18.14
CA ASP A 370 3.34 9.25 16.67
C ASP A 370 2.07 9.85 16.03
N PHE A 371 1.04 10.11 16.82
CA PHE A 371 -0.25 10.63 16.38
C PHE A 371 -0.50 12.06 16.87
N VAL A 372 -0.21 12.31 18.14
CA VAL A 372 -0.52 13.59 18.80
C VAL A 372 0.58 14.60 18.57
N ALA A 373 0.21 15.81 18.20
CA ALA A 373 1.09 16.97 18.03
C ALA A 373 0.96 17.94 19.23
N GLU A 374 1.82 18.96 19.25
CA GLU A 374 1.84 19.98 20.31
C GLU A 374 0.89 21.16 20.04
N TYR A 375 0.46 21.33 18.78
CA TYR A 375 -0.37 22.44 18.34
C TYR A 375 -1.69 21.96 17.74
N GLU A 376 -2.75 22.74 17.90
CA GLU A 376 -4.08 22.46 17.37
C GLU A 376 -4.06 22.36 15.84
N GLY A 377 -4.78 21.38 15.27
CA GLY A 377 -4.83 21.10 13.83
C GLY A 377 -3.65 20.31 13.27
N GLN A 378 -2.61 20.05 14.06
CA GLN A 378 -1.44 19.29 13.58
C GLN A 378 -1.53 17.79 13.86
N SER A 379 -2.38 17.36 14.79
CA SER A 379 -2.56 15.94 15.11
C SER A 379 -3.16 15.17 13.93
N ALA A 380 -4.12 15.73 13.20
CA ALA A 380 -4.68 15.13 12.00
C ALA A 380 -3.63 14.91 10.90
N VAL A 381 -2.77 15.91 10.66
CA VAL A 381 -1.69 15.82 9.66
C VAL A 381 -0.66 14.77 10.05
N LYS A 382 -0.27 14.75 11.33
CA LYS A 382 0.70 13.78 11.87
C LYS A 382 0.15 12.36 11.81
N THR A 383 -1.12 12.19 12.20
CA THR A 383 -1.86 10.92 12.11
C THR A 383 -1.91 10.42 10.68
N THR A 384 -2.27 11.27 9.73
CA THR A 384 -2.31 10.93 8.30
C THR A 384 -0.95 10.42 7.81
N LYS A 385 0.14 11.14 8.09
CA LYS A 385 1.50 10.71 7.71
C LYS A 385 1.89 9.37 8.34
N THR A 386 1.50 9.13 9.59
CA THR A 386 1.77 7.87 10.28
C THR A 386 1.01 6.71 9.64
N ILE A 387 -0.25 6.91 9.29
CA ILE A 387 -1.08 5.93 8.59
C ILE A 387 -0.52 5.67 7.18
N ASP A 388 -0.12 6.71 6.45
CA ASP A 388 0.43 6.56 5.09
C ASP A 388 1.69 5.66 5.06
N ARG A 389 2.49 5.66 6.12
CA ARG A 389 3.63 4.74 6.28
C ARG A 389 3.22 3.28 6.44
N ALA A 390 2.02 3.02 6.97
CA ALA A 390 1.49 1.68 7.20
C ALA A 390 0.59 1.18 6.05
N MET A 391 0.41 2.01 5.00
CA MET A 391 -0.44 1.64 3.87
C MET A 391 0.11 0.41 3.16
N GLY A 392 -0.76 -0.54 2.90
CA GLY A 392 -0.40 -1.85 2.34
C GLY A 392 -0.04 -2.90 3.38
N GLY A 393 0.04 -2.54 4.66
CA GLY A 393 0.47 -3.39 5.77
C GLY A 393 -0.39 -3.25 7.02
N VAL A 394 0.26 -3.37 8.16
CA VAL A 394 -0.33 -3.31 9.50
C VAL A 394 0.17 -2.10 10.27
N LEU A 395 -0.76 -1.31 10.79
CA LEU A 395 -0.50 -0.26 11.78
C LEU A 395 -0.75 -0.84 13.19
N PHE A 396 0.31 -0.98 13.97
CA PHE A 396 0.24 -1.43 15.36
C PHE A 396 0.33 -0.25 16.31
N ILE A 397 -0.69 -0.06 17.14
CA ILE A 397 -0.77 1.04 18.11
C ILE A 397 -0.67 0.46 19.51
N ASP A 398 0.50 0.58 20.12
CA ASP A 398 0.70 0.14 21.50
C ASP A 398 0.14 1.18 22.48
N GLU A 399 -0.41 0.69 23.60
CA GLU A 399 -1.07 1.52 24.61
C GLU A 399 -2.11 2.48 24.00
N ALA A 400 -2.94 1.99 23.06
CA ALA A 400 -3.86 2.81 22.28
C ALA A 400 -4.83 3.66 23.14
N TYR A 401 -5.15 3.20 24.37
CA TYR A 401 -5.94 3.98 25.34
C TYR A 401 -5.31 5.34 25.69
N ALA A 402 -3.99 5.47 25.51
CA ALA A 402 -3.31 6.72 25.73
C ALA A 402 -3.76 7.84 24.79
N LEU A 403 -4.37 7.51 23.64
CA LEU A 403 -4.94 8.50 22.69
C LEU A 403 -6.13 9.28 23.30
N VAL A 404 -6.88 8.66 24.22
CA VAL A 404 -8.08 9.27 24.82
C VAL A 404 -7.91 9.63 26.30
N GLN A 405 -6.66 9.78 26.79
CA GLN A 405 -6.42 10.15 28.18
C GLN A 405 -7.02 11.52 28.50
N GLU A 406 -7.67 11.60 29.65
CA GLU A 406 -8.11 12.88 30.20
C GLU A 406 -6.91 13.69 30.69
N ARG A 407 -6.88 14.97 30.37
CA ARG A 407 -5.95 15.94 30.89
C ARG A 407 -6.74 16.98 31.69
N ASP A 408 -6.42 17.12 32.96
CA ASP A 408 -7.11 18.03 33.88
C ASP A 408 -8.63 17.81 33.98
N GLY A 409 -9.11 16.55 33.90
CA GLY A 409 -10.52 16.18 33.97
C GLY A 409 -11.32 16.51 32.71
N ARG A 410 -10.64 16.76 31.58
CA ARG A 410 -11.25 16.98 30.26
C ARG A 410 -10.62 16.04 29.24
N ALA A 411 -11.42 15.58 28.28
CA ALA A 411 -10.92 14.83 27.15
C ALA A 411 -9.82 15.62 26.43
N ASP A 412 -8.70 14.97 26.10
CA ASP A 412 -7.61 15.59 25.36
C ASP A 412 -8.06 15.87 23.91
N PRO A 413 -8.18 17.13 23.48
CA PRO A 413 -8.66 17.47 22.14
C PRO A 413 -7.72 16.98 21.04
N PHE A 414 -6.40 16.93 21.31
CA PHE A 414 -5.39 16.47 20.35
C PHE A 414 -5.46 14.96 20.10
N GLY A 415 -5.74 14.20 21.16
CA GLY A 415 -5.95 12.77 21.06
C GLY A 415 -7.27 12.43 20.36
N SER A 416 -8.32 13.20 20.61
CA SER A 416 -9.61 13.06 19.92
C SER A 416 -9.48 13.34 18.42
N GLU A 417 -8.81 14.42 18.03
CA GLU A 417 -8.52 14.74 16.61
C GLU A 417 -7.75 13.62 15.91
N ALA A 418 -6.75 13.05 16.58
CA ALA A 418 -5.99 11.92 16.06
C ALA A 418 -6.86 10.67 15.87
N LEU A 419 -7.74 10.38 16.85
CA LEU A 419 -8.65 9.24 16.81
C LEU A 419 -9.70 9.37 15.69
N ASP A 420 -10.30 10.55 15.53
CA ASP A 420 -11.28 10.81 14.46
C ASP A 420 -10.64 10.64 13.08
N THR A 421 -9.41 11.14 12.90
CA THR A 421 -8.63 10.94 11.68
C THR A 421 -8.33 9.45 11.44
N LEU A 422 -7.94 8.70 12.47
CA LEU A 422 -7.69 7.28 12.38
C LEU A 422 -8.96 6.52 11.95
N LEU A 423 -10.10 6.81 12.56
CA LEU A 423 -11.39 6.18 12.24
C LEU A 423 -11.82 6.44 10.79
N ALA A 424 -11.67 7.67 10.31
CA ALA A 424 -11.97 8.03 8.93
C ALA A 424 -11.08 7.24 7.95
N ARG A 425 -9.77 7.13 8.26
CA ARG A 425 -8.81 6.40 7.43
C ARG A 425 -9.03 4.88 7.48
N MET A 426 -9.39 4.32 8.62
CA MET A 426 -9.75 2.89 8.74
C MET A 426 -10.93 2.51 7.84
N GLU A 427 -11.89 3.41 7.64
CA GLU A 427 -13.01 3.20 6.71
C GLU A 427 -12.59 3.40 5.26
N ASN A 428 -11.91 4.51 4.97
CA ASN A 428 -11.54 4.88 3.61
C ASN A 428 -10.47 3.96 3.00
N ASP A 429 -9.58 3.42 3.83
CA ASP A 429 -8.44 2.61 3.42
C ASP A 429 -8.58 1.13 3.85
N ARG A 430 -9.81 0.69 4.18
CA ARG A 430 -10.10 -0.66 4.72
C ARG A 430 -9.58 -1.80 3.84
N ASP A 431 -9.38 -1.57 2.55
CA ASP A 431 -8.89 -2.58 1.61
C ASP A 431 -7.36 -2.77 1.70
N ARG A 432 -6.64 -1.75 2.22
CA ARG A 432 -5.18 -1.68 2.20
C ARG A 432 -4.54 -1.49 3.57
N LEU A 433 -5.33 -1.27 4.62
CA LEU A 433 -4.84 -0.99 5.96
C LEU A 433 -5.46 -1.96 6.96
N VAL A 434 -4.62 -2.60 7.75
CA VAL A 434 -5.04 -3.31 8.95
C VAL A 434 -4.54 -2.54 10.17
N VAL A 435 -5.40 -2.29 11.13
CA VAL A 435 -5.04 -1.64 12.39
C VAL A 435 -5.14 -2.65 13.53
N ILE A 436 -4.10 -2.76 14.33
CA ILE A 436 -4.06 -3.53 15.57
C ILE A 436 -3.87 -2.55 16.72
N ILE A 437 -4.84 -2.46 17.62
CA ILE A 437 -4.68 -1.70 18.86
C ILE A 437 -4.31 -2.65 20.00
N ALA A 438 -3.36 -2.24 20.83
CA ALA A 438 -2.88 -3.05 21.95
C ALA A 438 -2.95 -2.27 23.28
N GLY A 439 -3.16 -3.02 24.38
CA GLY A 439 -3.18 -2.44 25.71
C GLY A 439 -3.71 -3.39 26.78
N TYR A 440 -3.91 -2.87 27.99
CA TYR A 440 -4.59 -3.63 29.06
C TYR A 440 -6.08 -3.78 28.77
N SER A 441 -6.67 -4.92 29.13
CA SER A 441 -8.08 -5.23 28.83
C SER A 441 -9.03 -4.14 29.30
N ALA A 442 -8.95 -3.72 30.57
CA ALA A 442 -9.82 -2.70 31.13
C ALA A 442 -9.64 -1.31 30.48
N ASP A 443 -8.43 -0.96 30.05
CA ASP A 443 -8.16 0.33 29.41
C ASP A 443 -8.64 0.35 27.96
N ILE A 444 -8.47 -0.75 27.25
CA ILE A 444 -9.02 -0.94 25.89
C ILE A 444 -10.57 -0.96 25.94
N ASP A 445 -11.16 -1.62 26.91
CA ASP A 445 -12.64 -1.63 27.05
C ASP A 445 -13.17 -0.20 27.26
N ARG A 446 -12.52 0.59 28.11
CA ARG A 446 -12.84 2.03 28.26
C ARG A 446 -12.67 2.81 26.95
N LEU A 447 -11.59 2.58 26.22
CA LEU A 447 -11.38 3.20 24.91
C LEU A 447 -12.52 2.88 23.93
N LEU A 448 -12.98 1.64 23.89
CA LEU A 448 -14.07 1.21 23.01
C LEU A 448 -15.44 1.75 23.47
N GLU A 449 -15.62 2.06 24.77
CA GLU A 449 -16.84 2.67 25.30
C GLU A 449 -16.95 4.16 24.95
N THR A 450 -15.82 4.85 24.79
CA THR A 450 -15.81 6.27 24.42
C THR A 450 -16.22 6.53 22.98
N ASN A 451 -16.18 5.51 22.09
CA ASN A 451 -16.47 5.70 20.68
C ASN A 451 -17.07 4.43 20.04
N GLU A 452 -18.37 4.48 19.71
CA GLU A 452 -19.08 3.38 19.04
C GLU A 452 -18.47 2.99 17.68
N GLY A 453 -17.86 3.97 16.99
CA GLY A 453 -17.17 3.75 15.72
C GLY A 453 -15.97 2.81 15.86
N LEU A 454 -15.22 2.89 16.96
CA LEU A 454 -14.16 1.93 17.28
C LEU A 454 -14.73 0.54 17.50
N ARG A 455 -15.76 0.41 18.34
CA ARG A 455 -16.35 -0.88 18.68
C ARG A 455 -16.83 -1.67 17.45
N SER A 456 -17.42 -0.97 16.47
CA SER A 456 -17.93 -1.60 15.25
C SER A 456 -16.82 -2.07 14.30
N ARG A 457 -15.65 -1.43 14.32
CA ARG A 457 -14.53 -1.74 13.43
C ARG A 457 -13.60 -2.82 13.96
N PHE A 458 -13.51 -2.98 15.28
CA PHE A 458 -12.65 -3.96 15.93
C PHE A 458 -13.45 -5.18 16.39
N ALA A 459 -13.72 -6.10 15.47
CA ALA A 459 -14.51 -7.32 15.77
C ALA A 459 -13.66 -8.49 16.31
N THR A 460 -12.35 -8.51 16.04
CA THR A 460 -11.45 -9.59 16.44
C THR A 460 -10.62 -9.18 17.64
N ARG A 461 -10.74 -9.93 18.74
CA ARG A 461 -9.95 -9.73 19.96
C ARG A 461 -9.05 -10.93 20.21
N ILE A 462 -7.77 -10.68 20.41
CA ILE A 462 -6.75 -11.64 20.78
C ILE A 462 -6.33 -11.34 22.23
N GLU A 463 -6.50 -12.33 23.10
CA GLU A 463 -6.25 -12.16 24.53
C GLU A 463 -4.98 -12.87 24.93
N PHE A 464 -4.06 -12.09 25.51
CA PHE A 464 -2.77 -12.57 26.01
C PHE A 464 -2.88 -12.77 27.52
N ASP A 465 -2.70 -14.00 27.95
CA ASP A 465 -2.64 -14.35 29.36
C ASP A 465 -1.23 -14.08 29.91
N SER A 466 -1.10 -13.98 31.23
CA SER A 466 0.19 -13.93 31.91
C SER A 466 0.93 -15.27 31.73
N TYR A 467 2.25 -15.23 31.66
CA TYR A 467 3.05 -16.45 31.59
C TYR A 467 3.08 -17.17 32.94
N GLY A 468 2.95 -18.49 32.88
CA GLY A 468 3.18 -19.36 34.02
C GLY A 468 4.67 -19.50 34.39
N PRO A 469 4.97 -20.06 35.58
CA PRO A 469 6.35 -20.21 36.04
C PRO A 469 7.25 -20.98 35.08
N GLU A 470 6.77 -22.08 34.50
CA GLU A 470 7.49 -22.89 33.53
C GLU A 470 7.75 -22.13 32.22
N GLU A 471 6.77 -21.36 31.78
CA GLU A 471 6.90 -20.52 30.57
C GLU A 471 7.93 -19.40 30.78
N ILE A 472 7.98 -18.78 31.97
CA ILE A 472 9.00 -17.78 32.33
C ILE A 472 10.39 -18.42 32.30
N LEU A 473 10.57 -19.64 32.85
CA LEU A 473 11.82 -20.38 32.79
C LEU A 473 12.22 -20.71 31.34
N GLU A 474 11.27 -21.15 30.51
CA GLU A 474 11.54 -21.47 29.11
C GLU A 474 11.96 -20.22 28.34
N ILE A 475 11.29 -19.07 28.56
CA ILE A 475 11.65 -17.78 27.97
C ILE A 475 13.07 -17.39 28.39
N ALA A 476 13.43 -17.53 29.68
CA ALA A 476 14.76 -17.23 30.14
C ALA A 476 15.84 -18.11 29.50
N ASN A 477 15.55 -19.42 29.32
CA ASN A 477 16.43 -20.34 28.62
C ASN A 477 16.65 -19.94 27.15
N VAL A 478 15.59 -19.51 26.45
CA VAL A 478 15.71 -19.04 25.06
C VAL A 478 16.55 -17.76 24.98
N ILE A 479 16.34 -16.83 25.92
CA ILE A 479 17.12 -15.58 25.98
C ILE A 479 18.60 -15.87 26.30
N ALA A 480 18.89 -16.72 27.30
CA ALA A 480 20.24 -17.09 27.65
C ALA A 480 20.99 -17.73 26.47
N ARG A 481 20.38 -18.71 25.81
CA ARG A 481 20.96 -19.33 24.59
C ARG A 481 21.21 -18.34 23.47
N GLY A 482 20.32 -17.34 23.31
CA GLY A 482 20.52 -16.26 22.34
C GLY A 482 21.72 -15.36 22.65
N ASN A 483 22.21 -15.39 23.90
CA ASN A 483 23.38 -14.66 24.39
C ASN A 483 24.61 -15.58 24.62
N ASP A 484 24.60 -16.79 24.01
CA ASP A 484 25.64 -17.82 24.27
C ASP A 484 25.81 -18.17 25.75
N SER A 485 24.73 -18.06 26.53
CA SER A 485 24.68 -18.37 27.95
C SER A 485 23.79 -19.60 28.21
N GLU A 486 24.07 -20.34 29.28
CA GLU A 486 23.32 -21.51 29.71
C GLU A 486 23.02 -21.46 31.22
N LEU A 487 21.76 -21.72 31.60
CA LEU A 487 21.37 -21.80 32.98
C LEU A 487 21.78 -23.16 33.56
N SER A 488 22.58 -23.20 34.63
CA SER A 488 22.80 -24.42 35.41
C SER A 488 21.48 -24.92 36.00
N SER A 489 21.39 -26.21 36.33
CA SER A 489 20.19 -26.77 36.98
C SER A 489 19.81 -26.02 38.27
N ALA A 490 20.79 -25.53 39.03
CA ALA A 490 20.55 -24.73 40.21
C ALA A 490 19.99 -23.32 39.86
N ALA A 491 20.51 -22.68 38.81
CA ALA A 491 20.00 -21.40 38.31
C ALA A 491 18.56 -21.52 37.81
N ALA A 492 18.27 -22.55 37.04
CA ALA A 492 16.93 -22.87 36.57
C ALA A 492 15.95 -23.12 37.74
N GLY A 493 16.37 -23.86 38.77
CA GLY A 493 15.56 -24.10 39.96
C GLY A 493 15.27 -22.82 40.77
N ASN A 494 16.25 -21.95 40.93
CA ASN A 494 16.09 -20.67 41.64
C ASN A 494 15.11 -19.75 40.85
N LEU A 495 15.23 -19.71 39.52
CA LEU A 495 14.35 -18.89 38.66
C LEU A 495 12.91 -19.42 38.70
N LEU A 496 12.72 -20.75 38.60
CA LEU A 496 11.38 -21.37 38.67
C LEU A 496 10.72 -21.04 40.01
N GLN A 497 11.42 -21.21 41.12
CA GLN A 497 10.90 -20.88 42.46
C GLN A 497 10.55 -19.39 42.60
N ALA A 498 11.33 -18.50 42.02
CA ALA A 498 11.05 -17.07 42.02
C ALA A 498 9.78 -16.76 41.16
N ALA A 499 9.61 -17.41 40.03
CA ALA A 499 8.44 -17.27 39.17
C ALA A 499 7.17 -17.81 39.84
N GLU A 500 7.25 -19.00 40.52
CA GLU A 500 6.15 -19.54 41.32
C GLU A 500 5.70 -18.60 42.44
N LEU A 501 6.68 -17.94 43.09
CA LEU A 501 6.39 -16.95 44.12
C LEU A 501 5.63 -15.75 43.58
N LEU A 502 5.93 -15.28 42.35
CA LEU A 502 5.21 -14.20 41.69
C LEU A 502 3.82 -14.62 41.23
N ASP A 503 3.67 -15.86 40.77
CA ASP A 503 2.37 -16.39 40.30
C ASP A 503 1.36 -16.44 41.46
N GLN A 504 1.79 -16.80 42.66
CA GLN A 504 0.95 -16.91 43.84
C GLN A 504 0.62 -15.57 44.52
N ARG A 505 1.24 -14.46 44.11
CA ARG A 505 1.11 -13.14 44.75
C ARG A 505 0.34 -12.14 43.92
N THR A 506 -0.23 -11.19 44.66
CA THR A 506 -0.92 -10.04 44.09
C THR A 506 -0.33 -8.76 44.67
N VAL A 507 0.06 -7.83 43.80
CA VAL A 507 0.61 -6.52 44.18
C VAL A 507 -0.34 -5.45 43.67
N ARG A 508 -0.87 -4.63 44.59
CA ARG A 508 -1.83 -3.56 44.25
C ARG A 508 -3.03 -4.04 43.42
N GLY A 509 -3.54 -5.25 43.71
CA GLY A 509 -4.71 -5.83 43.01
C GLY A 509 -4.40 -6.43 41.63
N LYS A 510 -3.14 -6.55 41.24
CA LYS A 510 -2.70 -7.20 40.01
C LYS A 510 -1.81 -8.40 40.32
N PRO A 511 -1.79 -9.47 39.50
CA PRO A 511 -0.82 -10.55 39.62
C PRO A 511 0.60 -9.98 39.68
N ALA A 512 1.45 -10.49 40.60
CA ALA A 512 2.80 -9.95 40.75
C ALA A 512 3.66 -10.19 39.50
N VAL A 513 3.41 -11.25 38.74
CA VAL A 513 4.07 -11.52 37.46
C VAL A 513 3.78 -10.43 36.41
N ASP A 514 2.58 -9.84 36.43
CA ASP A 514 2.22 -8.73 35.53
C ASP A 514 2.94 -7.44 35.92
N VAL A 515 3.06 -7.19 37.23
CA VAL A 515 3.84 -6.06 37.74
C VAL A 515 5.33 -6.22 37.42
N ALA A 516 5.84 -7.44 37.49
CA ALA A 516 7.20 -7.79 37.08
C ALA A 516 7.43 -7.69 35.57
N GLY A 517 6.36 -7.81 34.76
CA GLY A 517 6.38 -7.60 33.30
C GLY A 517 6.58 -8.87 32.49
N ASN A 518 6.18 -10.04 33.01
CA ASN A 518 6.14 -11.30 32.27
C ASN A 518 7.50 -11.64 31.58
N GLY A 519 7.54 -11.78 30.26
CA GLY A 519 8.79 -12.04 29.53
C GLY A 519 9.88 -10.97 29.69
N ARG A 520 9.50 -9.73 30.05
CA ARG A 520 10.51 -8.71 30.42
C ARG A 520 11.20 -9.05 31.73
N TYR A 521 10.47 -9.68 32.68
CA TYR A 521 11.06 -10.17 33.93
C TYR A 521 12.09 -11.26 33.66
N ALA A 522 11.78 -12.26 32.84
CA ALA A 522 12.73 -13.30 32.44
C ALA A 522 14.00 -12.67 31.82
N ARG A 523 13.84 -11.70 30.91
CA ARG A 523 14.98 -10.97 30.31
C ARG A 523 15.84 -10.25 31.34
N GLN A 524 15.22 -9.51 32.26
CA GLN A 524 15.92 -8.77 33.29
C GLN A 524 16.70 -9.69 34.23
N LEU A 525 16.16 -10.87 34.53
CA LEU A 525 16.85 -11.86 35.34
C LEU A 525 18.08 -12.43 34.62
N VAL A 526 17.95 -12.80 33.35
CA VAL A 526 19.08 -13.31 32.56
C VAL A 526 20.18 -12.24 32.45
N GLU A 527 19.83 -11.00 32.06
CA GLU A 527 20.77 -9.91 31.92
C GLU A 527 21.49 -9.59 33.24
N ALA A 528 20.77 -9.61 34.36
CA ALA A 528 21.37 -9.41 35.68
C ALA A 528 22.27 -10.60 36.09
N ALA A 529 21.85 -11.83 35.85
CA ALA A 529 22.60 -13.03 36.16
C ALA A 529 23.90 -13.12 35.33
N GLU A 530 23.89 -12.71 34.08
CA GLU A 530 25.08 -12.57 33.22
C GLU A 530 26.07 -11.57 33.83
N GLN A 531 25.60 -10.42 34.33
CA GLN A 531 26.45 -9.44 35.02
C GLN A 531 27.07 -10.01 36.30
N TYR A 532 26.30 -10.76 37.11
CA TYR A 532 26.85 -11.39 38.32
C TYR A 532 27.85 -12.50 37.97
N ARG A 533 27.59 -13.32 36.95
CA ARG A 533 28.55 -14.27 36.39
C ARG A 533 29.87 -13.58 36.01
N ASP A 534 29.80 -12.48 35.27
CA ASP A 534 30.98 -11.76 34.80
C ASP A 534 31.80 -11.19 35.97
N ILE A 535 31.12 -10.69 37.02
CA ILE A 535 31.78 -10.27 38.26
C ILE A 535 32.45 -11.45 38.95
N ARG A 536 31.78 -12.59 39.09
CA ARG A 536 32.31 -13.81 39.69
C ARG A 536 33.56 -14.31 38.95
N LEU A 537 33.48 -14.40 37.62
CA LEU A 537 34.60 -14.84 36.76
C LEU A 537 35.77 -13.87 36.83
N THR A 538 35.55 -12.57 36.82
CA THR A 538 36.59 -11.55 36.92
C THR A 538 37.32 -11.63 38.29
N ARG A 539 36.59 -11.88 39.38
CA ARG A 539 37.16 -12.04 40.70
C ARG A 539 37.96 -13.33 40.86
N SER A 540 37.71 -14.36 40.06
CA SER A 540 38.46 -15.62 40.13
C SER A 540 39.92 -15.50 39.62
N GLY A 541 40.27 -14.44 38.91
CA GLY A 541 41.62 -14.02 38.58
C GLY A 541 42.30 -14.73 37.41
N ASN A 542 41.69 -15.72 36.78
CA ASN A 542 42.27 -16.54 35.72
C ASN A 542 41.39 -16.55 34.46
N LEU A 543 41.26 -15.38 33.81
CA LEU A 543 40.38 -15.22 32.65
C LEU A 543 40.90 -15.96 31.41
N GLU A 544 42.22 -16.15 31.28
CA GLU A 544 42.83 -16.82 30.12
C GLU A 544 42.62 -18.34 30.11
N ASP A 545 42.31 -18.93 31.28
CA ASP A 545 42.10 -20.39 31.43
C ASP A 545 40.63 -20.80 31.42
N LEU A 546 39.70 -19.85 31.12
CA LEU A 546 38.28 -20.14 31.08
C LEU A 546 37.90 -20.74 29.72
N ASP A 547 37.34 -21.95 29.76
CA ASP A 547 36.71 -22.55 28.58
C ASP A 547 35.34 -21.92 28.27
N ALA A 548 34.82 -22.18 27.07
CA ALA A 548 33.56 -21.64 26.58
C ALA A 548 32.37 -22.03 27.50
N GLN A 549 32.40 -23.22 28.10
CA GLN A 549 31.36 -23.70 28.99
C GLN A 549 31.30 -22.85 30.26
N ARG A 550 32.43 -22.60 30.90
CA ARG A 550 32.53 -21.75 32.09
C ARG A 550 32.18 -20.30 31.82
N LEU A 551 32.54 -19.79 30.64
CA LEU A 551 32.19 -18.43 30.23
C LEU A 551 30.69 -18.27 30.03
N GLY A 552 29.99 -19.29 29.49
CA GLY A 552 28.56 -19.27 29.23
C GLY A 552 27.68 -19.65 30.44
N GLU A 553 28.20 -20.41 31.42
CA GLU A 553 27.40 -20.96 32.52
C GLU A 553 26.97 -19.91 33.54
N ILE A 554 25.67 -19.72 33.70
CA ILE A 554 25.04 -18.96 34.78
C ILE A 554 24.81 -19.91 35.96
N SER A 555 25.50 -19.69 37.06
CA SER A 555 25.39 -20.51 38.26
C SER A 555 24.15 -20.20 39.10
N GLY A 556 23.82 -21.07 40.04
CA GLY A 556 22.72 -20.83 41.00
C GLY A 556 22.96 -19.56 41.87
N GLU A 557 24.21 -19.24 42.21
CA GLU A 557 24.56 -18.03 42.97
C GLU A 557 24.31 -16.78 42.11
N ASP A 558 24.75 -16.76 40.84
CA ASP A 558 24.55 -15.63 39.93
C ASP A 558 23.05 -15.33 39.78
N MET A 559 22.23 -16.38 39.62
CA MET A 559 20.78 -16.25 39.49
C MET A 559 20.13 -15.77 40.80
N ALA A 560 20.59 -16.27 41.97
CA ALA A 560 20.04 -15.84 43.25
C ALA A 560 20.29 -14.35 43.53
N GLU A 561 21.50 -13.85 43.23
CA GLU A 561 21.84 -12.42 43.32
C GLU A 561 21.02 -11.58 42.33
N ALA A 562 20.84 -12.08 41.10
CA ALA A 562 20.00 -11.44 40.08
C ALA A 562 18.54 -11.32 40.56
N ILE A 563 17.96 -12.39 41.09
CA ILE A 563 16.61 -12.39 41.64
C ILE A 563 16.46 -11.37 42.76
N ALA A 564 17.38 -11.38 43.75
CA ALA A 564 17.38 -10.44 44.87
C ALA A 564 17.41 -8.98 44.38
N SER A 565 18.32 -8.68 43.44
CA SER A 565 18.47 -7.35 42.85
C SER A 565 17.22 -6.89 42.06
N VAL A 566 16.68 -7.76 41.21
CA VAL A 566 15.49 -7.45 40.38
C VAL A 566 14.25 -7.28 41.24
N HIS A 567 14.05 -8.17 42.25
CA HIS A 567 12.91 -8.08 43.15
C HIS A 567 12.93 -6.81 43.99
N ALA A 568 14.09 -6.41 44.52
CA ALA A 568 14.27 -5.17 45.27
C ALA A 568 13.90 -3.93 44.41
N ARG A 569 14.29 -3.93 43.15
CA ARG A 569 14.00 -2.84 42.22
C ARG A 569 12.52 -2.77 41.85
N LEU A 570 11.86 -3.90 41.69
CA LEU A 570 10.46 -3.98 41.24
C LEU A 570 9.46 -3.84 42.40
N ASN A 571 9.87 -3.87 43.66
CA ASN A 571 9.00 -3.86 44.83
C ASN A 571 7.86 -4.91 44.73
N VAL A 572 8.18 -6.10 44.27
CA VAL A 572 7.17 -7.17 44.03
C VAL A 572 7.04 -8.15 45.20
N ILE A 573 7.86 -8.00 46.27
CA ILE A 573 7.94 -8.96 47.40
C ILE A 573 7.66 -8.33 48.77
N GLU A 574 7.41 -7.04 48.91
CA GLU A 574 6.98 -6.44 50.18
C GLU A 574 5.52 -6.72 50.53
#